data_2bc995f4485f49001587168ab06e1016
#
_entry.id   2bc995f4485f49001587168ab06e1016
#
_cell.length_a   1.000
_cell.length_b   1.000
_cell.length_c   1.000
_cell.angle_alpha   90.00
_cell.angle_beta   90.00
_cell.angle_gamma   90.00
#
_symmetry.space_group_name_H-M   'P 1'
#
loop_
_entity.id
_entity.type
_entity.pdbx_description
1 polymer ?
#
loop_
_entity_poly.entity_id
_entity_poly.type
_entity_poly.pdbx_seq_one_letter_code
_entity_poly.pdbx_strand_id
1 'polypeptide(L)'
;MASMIDAFRDAFSENLAYLKFVIFAIPVYFVVHFFMVGQTEMFQFCAPLLGVLIFGLFTQAIYNVRTNRKEVLTLNPIEFLLSLLKTLVVLIPNGLVFGTIGIYLTKYNFPVDNVPHFNEIYHIIVWLLCGSIILTSYLSFAKFQSLKAGFNYKVIFESCPDVLLHMIFLIPQIAIVNLLLVGPVAYLFFFFKVPFDHWTFVAYCSAVGVINVSILANYMAQASTEFVKGDDSEYNDQSSLNDFTGDSVKIDPSKIK
;
A
#
# COMPACT_ATOMS: atom_id res chain seq x y z
N MET A 1 -17.56 -7.04 -4.39
CA MET A 1 -16.95 -6.02 -5.28
C MET A 1 -16.27 -4.96 -4.41
N ALA A 2 -14.97 -4.74 -4.60
CA ALA A 2 -14.23 -3.78 -3.78
C ALA A 2 -14.85 -2.37 -3.95
N SER A 3 -15.16 -1.73 -2.82
CA SER A 3 -15.86 -0.44 -2.77
C SER A 3 -15.01 0.60 -2.05
N MET A 4 -14.64 1.67 -2.76
CA MET A 4 -13.90 2.79 -2.17
C MET A 4 -14.73 3.53 -1.11
N ILE A 5 -16.06 3.59 -1.27
CA ILE A 5 -16.96 4.23 -0.31
C ILE A 5 -16.98 3.44 1.00
N ASP A 6 -17.05 2.12 0.93
CA ASP A 6 -17.02 1.27 2.12
C ASP A 6 -15.66 1.34 2.79
N ALA A 7 -14.57 1.29 2.02
CA ALA A 7 -13.22 1.46 2.55
C ALA A 7 -13.03 2.81 3.26
N PHE A 8 -13.57 3.89 2.70
CA PHE A 8 -13.57 5.21 3.33
C PHE A 8 -14.35 5.21 4.65
N ARG A 9 -15.60 4.71 4.64
CA ARG A 9 -16.43 4.63 5.84
C ARG A 9 -15.76 3.81 6.94
N ASP A 10 -15.21 2.67 6.60
CA ASP A 10 -14.62 1.74 7.56
C ASP A 10 -13.33 2.31 8.18
N ALA A 11 -12.53 3.06 7.42
CA ALA A 11 -11.34 3.74 7.94
C ALA A 11 -11.67 4.74 9.07
N PHE A 12 -12.84 5.40 9.00
CA PHE A 12 -13.28 6.36 10.03
C PHE A 12 -14.15 5.74 11.12
N SER A 13 -14.70 4.54 10.91
CA SER A 13 -15.51 3.83 11.92
C SER A 13 -14.66 3.11 12.97
N GLU A 14 -13.36 3.03 12.76
CA GLU A 14 -12.42 2.40 13.66
C GLU A 14 -12.35 3.10 15.01
N ASN A 15 -12.24 2.31 16.09
CA ASN A 15 -12.06 2.88 17.42
C ASN A 15 -10.72 3.64 17.52
N LEU A 16 -10.78 4.87 18.04
CA LEU A 16 -9.63 5.78 18.13
C LEU A 16 -8.97 6.11 16.77
N ALA A 17 -9.70 5.99 15.64
CA ALA A 17 -9.16 6.25 14.30
C ALA A 17 -8.41 7.59 14.21
N TYR A 18 -9.01 8.67 14.68
CA TYR A 18 -8.39 10.00 14.64
C TYR A 18 -7.09 10.08 15.43
N LEU A 19 -7.02 9.45 16.60
CA LEU A 19 -5.80 9.41 17.40
C LEU A 19 -4.68 8.64 16.68
N LYS A 20 -5.02 7.50 16.08
CA LYS A 20 -4.08 6.70 15.28
C LYS A 20 -3.57 7.49 14.08
N PHE A 21 -4.44 8.18 13.36
CA PHE A 21 -4.04 9.03 12.24
C PHE A 21 -3.04 10.12 12.66
N VAL A 22 -3.26 10.76 13.81
CA VAL A 22 -2.32 11.76 14.34
C VAL A 22 -0.98 11.12 14.72
N ILE A 23 -0.98 10.00 15.44
CA ILE A 23 0.25 9.31 15.86
C ILE A 23 1.09 8.90 14.65
N PHE A 24 0.47 8.27 13.65
CA PHE A 24 1.18 7.83 12.45
C PHE A 24 1.53 8.98 11.49
N ALA A 25 0.88 10.14 11.60
CA ALA A 25 1.23 11.33 10.84
C ALA A 25 2.55 11.98 11.29
N ILE A 26 2.96 11.76 12.54
CA ILE A 26 4.20 12.37 13.07
C ILE A 26 5.44 12.02 12.23
N PRO A 27 5.78 10.74 11.98
CA PRO A 27 6.93 10.40 11.15
C PRO A 27 6.79 10.92 9.71
N VAL A 28 5.58 10.93 9.15
CA VAL A 28 5.31 11.47 7.80
C VAL A 28 5.62 12.97 7.78
N TYR A 29 5.14 13.70 8.79
CA TYR A 29 5.40 15.14 8.92
C TYR A 29 6.89 15.45 8.93
N PHE A 30 7.68 14.74 9.72
CA PHE A 30 9.13 15.00 9.79
C PHE A 30 9.82 14.74 8.45
N VAL A 31 9.47 13.68 7.74
CA VAL A 31 10.06 13.39 6.41
C VAL A 31 9.71 14.48 5.41
N VAL A 32 8.45 14.91 5.37
CA VAL A 32 8.01 16.00 4.49
C VAL A 32 8.70 17.31 4.87
N HIS A 33 8.81 17.59 6.17
CA HIS A 33 9.50 18.79 6.67
C HIS A 33 10.98 18.81 6.25
N PHE A 34 11.72 17.72 6.41
CA PHE A 34 13.12 17.63 5.97
C PHE A 34 13.28 17.87 4.47
N PHE A 35 12.35 17.36 3.67
CA PHE A 35 12.31 17.62 2.24
C PHE A 35 12.13 19.11 1.94
N MET A 36 11.15 19.77 2.59
CA MET A 36 10.80 21.16 2.33
C MET A 36 11.90 22.14 2.79
N VAL A 37 12.59 21.83 3.89
CA VAL A 37 13.69 22.67 4.42
C VAL A 37 15.02 22.40 3.70
N GLY A 38 15.05 21.45 2.75
CA GLY A 38 16.25 21.13 1.98
C GLY A 38 17.30 20.33 2.77
N GLN A 39 16.92 19.68 3.87
CA GLN A 39 17.80 18.76 4.62
C GLN A 39 17.91 17.42 3.90
N THR A 40 18.62 17.42 2.77
CA THR A 40 18.68 16.28 1.84
C THR A 40 19.21 15.00 2.49
N GLU A 41 20.21 15.09 3.36
CA GLU A 41 20.78 13.92 4.05
C GLU A 41 19.75 13.26 4.99
N MET A 42 19.06 14.07 5.80
CA MET A 42 18.02 13.56 6.70
C MET A 42 16.84 13.00 5.93
N PHE A 43 16.45 13.65 4.84
CA PHE A 43 15.40 13.14 3.96
C PHE A 43 15.78 11.81 3.33
N GLN A 44 16.98 11.68 2.74
CA GLN A 44 17.44 10.44 2.12
C GLN A 44 17.53 9.27 3.11
N PHE A 45 17.81 9.54 4.37
CA PHE A 45 17.82 8.52 5.41
C PHE A 45 16.41 8.16 5.90
N CYS A 46 15.57 9.16 6.17
CA CYS A 46 14.26 8.95 6.79
C CYS A 46 13.19 8.50 5.80
N ALA A 47 13.25 8.92 4.53
CA ALA A 47 12.23 8.58 3.54
C ALA A 47 12.15 7.06 3.23
N PRO A 48 13.25 6.30 3.04
CA PRO A 48 13.20 4.86 2.89
C PRO A 48 12.64 4.16 4.14
N LEU A 49 13.03 4.62 5.34
CA LEU A 49 12.50 4.06 6.59
C LEU A 49 10.99 4.28 6.71
N LEU A 50 10.52 5.48 6.36
CA LEU A 50 9.09 5.77 6.32
C LEU A 50 8.36 4.89 5.30
N GLY A 51 8.93 4.70 4.11
CA GLY A 51 8.38 3.80 3.09
C GLY A 51 8.19 2.37 3.62
N VAL A 52 9.22 1.85 4.28
CA VAL A 52 9.19 0.53 4.92
C VAL A 52 8.12 0.47 6.01
N LEU A 53 8.00 1.51 6.86
CA LEU A 53 6.96 1.62 7.88
C LEU A 53 5.55 1.63 7.28
N ILE A 54 5.33 2.40 6.22
CA ILE A 54 4.03 2.48 5.53
C ILE A 54 3.65 1.11 4.96
N PHE A 55 4.57 0.39 4.34
CA PHE A 55 4.30 -0.95 3.82
C PHE A 55 3.98 -1.96 4.93
N GLY A 56 4.65 -1.85 6.08
CA GLY A 56 4.34 -2.68 7.26
C GLY A 56 2.92 -2.42 7.78
N LEU A 57 2.56 -1.14 7.95
CA LEU A 57 1.20 -0.71 8.33
C LEU A 57 0.15 -1.20 7.33
N PHE A 58 0.45 -1.06 6.05
CA PHE A 58 -0.43 -1.46 4.97
C PHE A 58 -0.70 -2.97 5.00
N THR A 59 0.35 -3.79 5.15
CA THR A 59 0.22 -5.25 5.24
C THR A 59 -0.61 -5.67 6.44
N GLN A 60 -0.36 -5.04 7.59
CA GLN A 60 -1.12 -5.33 8.80
C GLN A 60 -2.57 -4.91 8.68
N ALA A 61 -2.85 -3.75 8.10
CA ALA A 61 -4.19 -3.28 7.85
C ALA A 61 -4.97 -4.23 6.92
N ILE A 62 -4.35 -4.72 5.83
CA ILE A 62 -4.96 -5.73 4.96
C ILE A 62 -5.31 -6.99 5.75
N TYR A 63 -4.41 -7.48 6.58
CA TYR A 63 -4.64 -8.65 7.43
C TYR A 63 -5.79 -8.43 8.40
N ASN A 64 -5.83 -7.29 9.09
CA ASN A 64 -6.86 -6.96 10.06
C ASN A 64 -8.25 -6.88 9.39
N VAL A 65 -8.36 -6.23 8.24
CA VAL A 65 -9.62 -6.16 7.47
C VAL A 65 -10.08 -7.56 7.06
N ARG A 66 -9.17 -8.40 6.55
CA ARG A 66 -9.50 -9.77 6.14
C ARG A 66 -9.94 -10.67 7.28
N THR A 67 -9.38 -10.48 8.46
CA THR A 67 -9.74 -11.25 9.67
C THR A 67 -10.93 -10.66 10.44
N ASN A 68 -11.59 -9.65 9.85
CA ASN A 68 -12.70 -8.93 10.49
C ASN A 68 -12.36 -8.38 11.88
N ARG A 69 -11.10 -7.99 12.10
CA ARG A 69 -10.71 -7.28 13.31
C ARG A 69 -11.34 -5.89 13.29
N LYS A 70 -11.74 -5.41 14.48
CA LYS A 70 -12.34 -4.08 14.64
C LYS A 70 -11.35 -2.93 14.38
N GLU A 71 -10.06 -3.25 14.30
CA GLU A 71 -8.98 -2.29 14.11
C GLU A 71 -8.33 -2.50 12.74
N VAL A 72 -8.36 -1.48 11.90
CA VAL A 72 -7.63 -1.46 10.63
C VAL A 72 -6.15 -1.22 10.91
N LEU A 73 -5.85 -0.15 11.66
CA LEU A 73 -4.48 0.16 12.10
C LEU A 73 -4.30 -0.29 13.56
N THR A 74 -3.29 -1.12 13.82
CA THR A 74 -2.99 -1.54 15.20
C THR A 74 -1.84 -0.73 15.79
N LEU A 75 -1.91 -0.52 17.09
CA LEU A 75 -0.82 0.06 17.88
C LEU A 75 0.08 -1.01 18.52
N ASN A 76 -0.11 -2.30 18.21
CA ASN A 76 0.73 -3.36 18.74
C ASN A 76 2.10 -3.37 18.00
N PRO A 77 3.21 -2.97 18.67
CA PRO A 77 4.50 -2.84 18.02
C PRO A 77 5.10 -4.19 17.59
N ILE A 78 4.75 -5.29 18.25
CA ILE A 78 5.28 -6.63 17.95
C ILE A 78 4.64 -7.15 16.66
N GLU A 79 3.31 -7.09 16.56
CA GLU A 79 2.59 -7.51 15.35
C GLU A 79 3.02 -6.65 14.15
N PHE A 80 3.18 -5.35 14.37
CA PHE A 80 3.67 -4.43 13.36
C PHE A 80 5.07 -4.82 12.87
N LEU A 81 6.01 -5.07 13.78
CA LEU A 81 7.39 -5.44 13.44
C LEU A 81 7.46 -6.77 12.66
N LEU A 82 6.67 -7.77 13.08
CA LEU A 82 6.58 -9.05 12.37
C LEU A 82 6.01 -8.90 10.97
N SER A 83 4.94 -8.11 10.80
CA SER A 83 4.36 -7.81 9.48
C SER A 83 5.36 -7.11 8.59
N LEU A 84 6.11 -6.16 9.16
CA LEU A 84 7.15 -5.42 8.47
C LEU A 84 8.25 -6.35 7.95
N LEU A 85 8.81 -7.20 8.82
CA LEU A 85 9.88 -8.14 8.43
C LEU A 85 9.42 -9.09 7.33
N LYS A 86 8.22 -9.69 7.46
CA LYS A 86 7.65 -10.56 6.42
C LYS A 86 7.45 -9.83 5.10
N THR A 87 6.97 -8.59 5.16
CA THR A 87 6.79 -7.75 3.97
C THR A 87 8.11 -7.50 3.25
N LEU A 88 9.18 -7.18 3.98
CA LEU A 88 10.51 -6.96 3.40
C LEU A 88 11.05 -8.21 2.71
N VAL A 89 10.87 -9.39 3.30
CA VAL A 89 11.29 -10.68 2.70
C VAL A 89 10.61 -10.91 1.35
N VAL A 90 9.40 -10.43 1.14
CA VAL A 90 8.70 -10.56 -0.16
C VAL A 90 9.06 -9.42 -1.10
N LEU A 91 9.05 -8.17 -0.63
CA LEU A 91 9.25 -7.00 -1.48
C LEU A 91 10.67 -6.86 -2.00
N ILE A 92 11.70 -7.13 -1.17
CA ILE A 92 13.09 -6.94 -1.59
C ILE A 92 13.47 -7.86 -2.75
N PRO A 93 13.28 -9.20 -2.68
CA PRO A 93 13.66 -10.06 -3.80
C PRO A 93 12.85 -9.78 -5.06
N ASN A 94 11.52 -9.61 -4.95
CA ASN A 94 10.68 -9.31 -6.11
C ASN A 94 11.00 -7.93 -6.69
N GLY A 95 11.25 -6.93 -5.86
CA GLY A 95 11.67 -5.59 -6.28
C GLY A 95 13.02 -5.61 -6.99
N LEU A 96 14.00 -6.37 -6.48
CA LEU A 96 15.30 -6.53 -7.13
C LEU A 96 15.18 -7.23 -8.48
N VAL A 97 14.45 -8.34 -8.56
CA VAL A 97 14.30 -9.09 -9.81
C VAL A 97 13.56 -8.26 -10.87
N PHE A 98 12.33 -7.85 -10.58
CA PHE A 98 11.50 -7.15 -11.56
C PHE A 98 11.93 -5.69 -11.76
N GLY A 99 12.49 -5.04 -10.74
CA GLY A 99 13.11 -3.73 -10.88
C GLY A 99 14.33 -3.76 -11.80
N THR A 100 15.19 -4.77 -11.67
CA THR A 100 16.35 -4.95 -12.57
C THR A 100 15.91 -5.25 -13.99
N ILE A 101 14.89 -6.09 -14.19
CA ILE A 101 14.28 -6.35 -15.49
C ILE A 101 13.75 -5.04 -16.09
N GLY A 102 13.02 -4.25 -15.32
CA GLY A 102 12.50 -2.95 -15.75
C GLY A 102 13.61 -2.00 -16.19
N ILE A 103 14.67 -1.84 -15.38
CA ILE A 103 15.85 -1.02 -15.72
C ILE A 103 16.52 -1.53 -17.00
N TYR A 104 16.66 -2.86 -17.14
CA TYR A 104 17.29 -3.43 -18.32
C TYR A 104 16.47 -3.16 -19.59
N LEU A 105 15.16 -3.40 -19.54
CA LEU A 105 14.26 -3.17 -20.68
C LEU A 105 14.18 -1.69 -21.06
N THR A 106 14.16 -0.78 -20.09
CA THR A 106 14.10 0.67 -20.37
C THR A 106 15.41 1.28 -20.86
N LYS A 107 16.52 0.53 -20.89
CA LYS A 107 17.74 0.95 -21.59
C LYS A 107 17.62 0.87 -23.11
N TYR A 108 16.66 0.10 -23.63
CA TYR A 108 16.44 0.01 -25.06
C TYR A 108 15.60 1.21 -25.53
N ASN A 109 16.20 2.01 -26.43
CA ASN A 109 15.48 3.01 -27.19
C ASN A 109 15.27 2.47 -28.60
N PHE A 110 14.01 2.35 -29.00
CA PHE A 110 13.68 1.93 -30.36
C PHE A 110 13.90 3.10 -31.32
N PRO A 111 14.55 2.87 -32.49
CA PRO A 111 14.71 3.90 -33.51
C PRO A 111 13.38 4.06 -34.29
N VAL A 112 12.36 4.59 -33.61
CA VAL A 112 11.04 4.83 -34.22
C VAL A 112 10.84 6.33 -34.33
N ASP A 113 11.29 6.88 -35.46
CA ASP A 113 11.23 8.34 -35.70
C ASP A 113 9.82 8.84 -36.05
N ASN A 114 8.91 7.92 -36.39
CA ASN A 114 7.58 8.26 -36.90
C ASN A 114 6.49 8.35 -35.83
N VAL A 115 6.74 7.95 -34.57
CA VAL A 115 5.77 7.99 -33.49
C VAL A 115 6.33 8.86 -32.35
N PRO A 116 5.78 10.07 -32.17
CA PRO A 116 6.24 10.95 -31.10
C PRO A 116 6.02 10.27 -29.74
N HIS A 117 6.99 10.41 -28.82
CA HIS A 117 6.95 9.86 -27.47
C HIS A 117 6.87 8.33 -27.35
N PHE A 118 7.20 7.57 -28.42
CA PHE A 118 7.11 6.09 -28.38
C PHE A 118 7.96 5.48 -27.25
N ASN A 119 9.20 5.91 -27.10
CA ASN A 119 10.10 5.38 -26.07
C ASN A 119 9.60 5.72 -24.66
N GLU A 120 9.02 6.89 -24.45
CA GLU A 120 8.45 7.32 -23.16
C GLU A 120 7.23 6.42 -22.81
N ILE A 121 6.33 6.20 -23.78
CA ILE A 121 5.18 5.30 -23.58
C ILE A 121 5.64 3.88 -23.32
N TYR A 122 6.64 3.39 -24.05
CA TYR A 122 7.24 2.07 -23.83
C TYR A 122 7.80 1.94 -22.39
N HIS A 123 8.56 2.94 -21.92
CA HIS A 123 9.09 2.94 -20.56
C HIS A 123 7.98 2.92 -19.52
N ILE A 124 6.92 3.70 -19.70
CA ILE A 124 5.75 3.69 -18.81
C ILE A 124 5.11 2.30 -18.77
N ILE A 125 4.90 1.68 -19.93
CA ILE A 125 4.32 0.33 -19.99
C ILE A 125 5.19 -0.70 -19.27
N VAL A 126 6.50 -0.67 -19.49
CA VAL A 126 7.44 -1.58 -18.82
C VAL A 126 7.36 -1.42 -17.31
N TRP A 127 7.38 -0.18 -16.81
CA TRP A 127 7.29 0.07 -15.36
C TRP A 127 5.93 -0.27 -14.77
N LEU A 128 4.84 -0.08 -15.51
CA LEU A 128 3.51 -0.52 -15.09
C LEU A 128 3.43 -2.04 -14.98
N LEU A 129 3.99 -2.78 -15.93
CA LEU A 129 4.02 -4.25 -15.89
C LEU A 129 4.90 -4.77 -14.76
N CYS A 130 6.13 -4.29 -14.62
CA CYS A 130 7.01 -4.71 -13.54
C CYS A 130 6.43 -4.34 -12.17
N GLY A 131 5.88 -3.15 -12.03
CA GLY A 131 5.24 -2.69 -10.81
C GLY A 131 3.99 -3.50 -10.45
N SER A 132 3.17 -3.87 -11.44
CA SER A 132 1.98 -4.70 -11.19
C SER A 132 2.35 -6.12 -10.75
N ILE A 133 3.44 -6.70 -11.26
CA ILE A 133 3.93 -8.01 -10.81
C ILE A 133 4.41 -7.94 -9.35
N ILE A 134 5.19 -6.91 -9.00
CA ILE A 134 5.65 -6.69 -7.62
C ILE A 134 4.47 -6.50 -6.68
N LEU A 135 3.50 -5.68 -7.08
CA LEU A 135 2.29 -5.43 -6.31
C LEU A 135 1.44 -6.69 -6.15
N THR A 136 1.26 -7.49 -7.22
CA THR A 136 0.50 -8.74 -7.16
C THR A 136 1.16 -9.75 -6.25
N SER A 137 2.51 -9.86 -6.30
CA SER A 137 3.29 -10.67 -5.36
C SER A 137 3.04 -10.24 -3.92
N TYR A 138 3.07 -8.95 -3.66
CA TYR A 138 2.80 -8.37 -2.35
C TYR A 138 1.35 -8.65 -1.89
N LEU A 139 0.36 -8.44 -2.76
CA LEU A 139 -1.06 -8.71 -2.45
C LEU A 139 -1.33 -10.19 -2.22
N SER A 140 -0.66 -11.09 -2.97
CA SER A 140 -0.74 -12.53 -2.75
C SER A 140 -0.18 -12.91 -1.37
N PHE A 141 0.98 -12.37 -1.00
CA PHE A 141 1.52 -12.51 0.34
C PHE A 141 0.56 -11.96 1.40
N ALA A 142 0.08 -10.72 1.23
CA ALA A 142 -0.81 -10.08 2.20
C ALA A 142 -2.16 -10.80 2.35
N LYS A 143 -2.68 -11.38 1.25
CA LYS A 143 -3.89 -12.20 1.25
C LYS A 143 -3.75 -13.45 2.11
N PHE A 144 -2.70 -14.22 1.91
CA PHE A 144 -2.53 -15.53 2.54
C PHE A 144 -1.64 -15.50 3.78
N GLN A 145 -0.97 -14.36 4.06
CA GLN A 145 0.04 -14.21 5.12
C GLN A 145 1.16 -15.26 5.05
N SER A 146 1.37 -15.83 3.87
CA SER A 146 2.32 -16.89 3.58
C SER A 146 3.41 -16.39 2.66
N LEU A 147 4.68 -16.56 3.04
CA LEU A 147 5.81 -16.24 2.18
C LEU A 147 5.77 -17.02 0.87
N LYS A 148 5.33 -18.31 0.92
CA LYS A 148 5.17 -19.13 -0.28
C LYS A 148 4.22 -18.51 -1.29
N ALA A 149 3.14 -17.89 -0.83
CA ALA A 149 2.19 -17.19 -1.71
C ALA A 149 2.81 -15.98 -2.41
N GLY A 150 3.67 -15.22 -1.72
CA GLY A 150 4.40 -14.09 -2.30
C GLY A 150 5.41 -14.46 -3.39
N PHE A 151 5.76 -15.75 -3.52
CA PHE A 151 6.68 -16.29 -4.53
C PHE A 151 6.04 -17.32 -5.45
N ASN A 152 4.71 -17.54 -5.37
CA ASN A 152 3.99 -18.40 -6.31
C ASN A 152 3.75 -17.66 -7.63
N TYR A 153 4.76 -17.63 -8.49
CA TYR A 153 4.70 -16.89 -9.76
C TYR A 153 3.59 -17.34 -10.69
N LYS A 154 3.11 -18.59 -10.60
CA LYS A 154 1.95 -19.03 -11.37
C LYS A 154 0.71 -18.18 -10.99
N VAL A 155 0.38 -18.14 -9.71
CA VAL A 155 -0.75 -17.35 -9.19
C VAL A 155 -0.54 -15.86 -9.45
N ILE A 156 0.70 -15.37 -9.28
CA ILE A 156 1.04 -13.96 -9.49
C ILE A 156 0.79 -13.56 -10.96
N PHE A 157 1.28 -14.32 -11.93
CA PHE A 157 1.08 -13.99 -13.35
C PHE A 157 -0.37 -14.17 -13.81
N GLU A 158 -1.10 -15.14 -13.26
CA GLU A 158 -2.53 -15.32 -13.53
C GLU A 158 -3.40 -14.19 -12.95
N SER A 159 -2.98 -13.55 -11.86
CA SER A 159 -3.71 -12.48 -11.18
C SER A 159 -3.28 -11.08 -11.63
N CYS A 160 -2.06 -10.95 -12.17
CA CYS A 160 -1.46 -9.67 -12.53
C CYS A 160 -2.32 -8.80 -13.48
N PRO A 161 -2.98 -9.33 -14.52
CA PRO A 161 -3.81 -8.51 -15.41
C PRO A 161 -5.00 -7.87 -14.67
N ASP A 162 -5.64 -8.63 -13.78
CA ASP A 162 -6.79 -8.16 -13.01
C ASP A 162 -6.35 -7.07 -12.00
N VAL A 163 -5.22 -7.28 -11.34
CA VAL A 163 -4.63 -6.28 -10.42
C VAL A 163 -4.22 -5.01 -11.17
N LEU A 164 -3.58 -5.14 -12.35
CA LEU A 164 -3.17 -4.00 -13.17
C LEU A 164 -4.39 -3.16 -13.58
N LEU A 165 -5.42 -3.80 -14.09
CA LEU A 165 -6.65 -3.12 -14.50
C LEU A 165 -7.27 -2.34 -13.33
N HIS A 166 -7.32 -2.98 -12.16
CA HIS A 166 -7.86 -2.35 -10.96
C HIS A 166 -7.03 -1.16 -10.48
N MET A 167 -5.70 -1.24 -10.59
CA MET A 167 -4.83 -0.12 -10.24
C MET A 167 -5.07 1.09 -11.14
N ILE A 168 -5.34 0.88 -12.43
CA ILE A 168 -5.66 1.97 -13.36
C ILE A 168 -6.97 2.67 -12.93
N PHE A 169 -7.99 1.91 -12.53
CA PHE A 169 -9.25 2.49 -12.04
C PHE A 169 -9.15 3.10 -10.64
N LEU A 170 -8.20 2.64 -9.82
CA LEU A 170 -7.98 3.17 -8.47
C LEU A 170 -7.41 4.58 -8.50
N ILE A 171 -6.54 4.91 -9.47
CA ILE A 171 -5.89 6.23 -9.57
C ILE A 171 -6.89 7.39 -9.56
N PRO A 172 -7.92 7.44 -10.45
CA PRO A 172 -8.90 8.53 -10.40
C PRO A 172 -9.74 8.54 -9.12
N GLN A 173 -10.02 7.40 -8.52
CA GLN A 173 -10.77 7.33 -7.27
C GLN A 173 -9.98 7.95 -6.11
N ILE A 174 -8.68 7.64 -6.00
CA ILE A 174 -7.79 8.26 -5.01
C ILE A 174 -7.66 9.76 -5.26
N ALA A 175 -7.55 10.17 -6.53
CA ALA A 175 -7.48 11.59 -6.87
C ALA A 175 -8.73 12.36 -6.40
N ILE A 176 -9.92 11.77 -6.57
CA ILE A 176 -11.18 12.37 -6.10
C ILE A 176 -11.20 12.44 -4.57
N VAL A 177 -10.82 11.36 -3.87
CA VAL A 177 -10.76 11.34 -2.39
C VAL A 177 -9.80 12.41 -1.89
N ASN A 178 -8.61 12.53 -2.48
CA ASN A 178 -7.65 13.56 -2.09
C ASN A 178 -8.13 14.98 -2.43
N LEU A 179 -8.81 15.17 -3.54
CA LEU A 179 -9.41 16.45 -3.87
C LEU A 179 -10.46 16.87 -2.83
N LEU A 180 -11.26 15.94 -2.34
CA LEU A 180 -12.26 16.20 -1.30
C LEU A 180 -11.63 16.45 0.08
N LEU A 181 -10.56 15.73 0.42
CA LEU A 181 -9.88 15.88 1.70
C LEU A 181 -8.98 17.13 1.74
N VAL A 182 -8.15 17.32 0.71
CA VAL A 182 -7.14 18.40 0.70
C VAL A 182 -7.67 19.68 0.07
N GLY A 183 -8.52 19.58 -0.94
CA GLY A 183 -9.00 20.74 -1.72
C GLY A 183 -9.60 21.87 -0.88
N PRO A 184 -10.56 21.62 0.02
CA PRO A 184 -11.14 22.68 0.85
C PRO A 184 -10.12 23.38 1.73
N VAL A 185 -9.19 22.64 2.33
CA VAL A 185 -8.13 23.20 3.19
C VAL A 185 -7.12 23.99 2.36
N ALA A 186 -6.70 23.47 1.21
CA ALA A 186 -5.83 24.18 0.28
C ALA A 186 -6.46 25.48 -0.21
N TYR A 187 -7.78 25.46 -0.50
CA TYR A 187 -8.52 26.67 -0.87
C TYR A 187 -8.51 27.72 0.25
N LEU A 188 -8.71 27.31 1.51
CA LEU A 188 -8.64 28.23 2.66
C LEU A 188 -7.24 28.85 2.79
N PHE A 189 -6.18 28.05 2.68
CA PHE A 189 -4.80 28.57 2.73
C PHE A 189 -4.53 29.56 1.60
N PHE A 190 -4.99 29.25 0.39
CA PHE A 190 -4.90 30.16 -0.75
C PHE A 190 -5.68 31.47 -0.49
N PHE A 191 -6.91 31.36 0.00
CA PHE A 191 -7.77 32.52 0.28
C PHE A 191 -7.17 33.46 1.34
N PHE A 192 -6.64 32.89 2.42
CA PHE A 192 -5.98 33.65 3.51
C PHE A 192 -4.52 34.01 3.20
N LYS A 193 -4.01 33.70 2.02
CA LYS A 193 -2.62 33.92 1.60
C LYS A 193 -1.59 33.31 2.57
N VAL A 194 -1.91 32.20 3.22
CA VAL A 194 -0.99 31.43 4.04
C VAL A 194 -0.16 30.54 3.11
N PRO A 195 1.18 30.54 3.23
CA PRO A 195 2.02 29.70 2.37
C PRO A 195 1.76 28.21 2.62
N PHE A 196 1.83 27.39 1.56
CA PHE A 196 1.58 25.93 1.65
C PHE A 196 2.69 25.16 2.39
N ASP A 197 3.85 25.77 2.62
CA ASP A 197 4.92 25.24 3.46
C ASP A 197 4.71 25.50 4.95
N HIS A 198 3.61 26.21 5.30
CA HIS A 198 3.27 26.44 6.71
C HIS A 198 3.04 25.10 7.41
N TRP A 199 3.61 24.96 8.60
CA TRP A 199 3.64 23.71 9.37
C TRP A 199 2.25 23.07 9.56
N THR A 200 1.19 23.88 9.72
CA THR A 200 -0.18 23.36 9.90
C THR A 200 -0.72 22.69 8.64
N PHE A 201 -0.39 23.22 7.45
CA PHE A 201 -0.78 22.58 6.18
C PHE A 201 -0.02 21.29 5.96
N VAL A 202 1.29 21.28 6.24
CA VAL A 202 2.13 20.08 6.15
C VAL A 202 1.65 19.01 7.12
N ALA A 203 1.31 19.37 8.37
CA ALA A 203 0.78 18.45 9.36
C ALA A 203 -0.57 17.86 8.91
N TYR A 204 -1.46 18.69 8.37
CA TYR A 204 -2.74 18.25 7.82
C TYR A 204 -2.54 17.27 6.65
N CYS A 205 -1.71 17.62 5.66
CA CYS A 205 -1.42 16.74 4.53
C CYS A 205 -0.77 15.42 4.98
N SER A 206 0.06 15.44 6.03
CA SER A 206 0.64 14.24 6.61
C SER A 206 -0.43 13.32 7.23
N ALA A 207 -1.41 13.90 7.93
CA ALA A 207 -2.55 13.15 8.47
C ALA A 207 -3.42 12.56 7.33
N VAL A 208 -3.70 13.34 6.28
CA VAL A 208 -4.42 12.84 5.09
C VAL A 208 -3.64 11.70 4.42
N GLY A 209 -2.32 11.76 4.38
CA GLY A 209 -1.48 10.66 3.89
C GLY A 209 -1.72 9.35 4.65
N VAL A 210 -1.81 9.40 5.98
CA VAL A 210 -2.11 8.21 6.82
C VAL A 210 -3.55 7.73 6.63
N ILE A 211 -4.50 8.66 6.50
CA ILE A 211 -5.90 8.32 6.17
C ILE A 211 -5.96 7.56 4.84
N ASN A 212 -5.23 8.03 3.82
CA ASN A 212 -5.13 7.33 2.54
C ASN A 212 -4.54 5.93 2.68
N VAL A 213 -3.53 5.72 3.53
CA VAL A 213 -2.98 4.38 3.81
C VAL A 213 -4.07 3.46 4.35
N SER A 214 -4.90 3.94 5.30
CA SER A 214 -6.00 3.15 5.88
C SER A 214 -7.07 2.82 4.84
N ILE A 215 -7.50 3.81 4.05
CA ILE A 215 -8.50 3.62 2.98
C ILE A 215 -7.99 2.63 1.93
N LEU A 216 -6.75 2.83 1.47
CA LEU A 216 -6.13 1.97 0.47
C LEU A 216 -5.93 0.55 0.96
N ALA A 217 -5.51 0.37 2.21
CA ALA A 217 -5.35 -0.96 2.80
C ALA A 217 -6.67 -1.71 2.86
N ASN A 218 -7.76 -1.04 3.27
CA ASN A 218 -9.09 -1.62 3.28
C ASN A 218 -9.55 -1.99 1.86
N TYR A 219 -9.41 -1.05 0.91
CA TYR A 219 -9.74 -1.32 -0.49
C TYR A 219 -8.92 -2.49 -1.06
N MET A 220 -7.62 -2.53 -0.80
CA MET A 220 -6.74 -3.60 -1.27
C MET A 220 -7.02 -4.95 -0.59
N ALA A 221 -7.48 -4.94 0.66
CA ALA A 221 -7.95 -6.15 1.32
C ALA A 221 -9.16 -6.74 0.59
N GLN A 222 -10.13 -5.90 0.23
CA GLN A 222 -11.29 -6.30 -0.56
C GLN A 222 -10.85 -6.79 -1.95
N ALA A 223 -10.00 -6.02 -2.64
CA ALA A 223 -9.49 -6.34 -3.97
C ALA A 223 -8.65 -7.64 -3.97
N SER A 224 -7.82 -7.87 -2.95
CA SER A 224 -7.01 -9.09 -2.86
C SER A 224 -7.87 -10.35 -2.79
N THR A 225 -9.04 -10.26 -2.17
CA THR A 225 -9.99 -11.38 -2.08
C THR A 225 -10.61 -11.69 -3.44
N GLU A 226 -10.89 -10.67 -4.26
CA GLU A 226 -11.53 -10.84 -5.57
C GLU A 226 -10.54 -11.20 -6.70
N PHE A 227 -9.35 -10.59 -6.72
CA PHE A 227 -8.47 -10.63 -7.90
C PHE A 227 -7.27 -11.53 -7.76
N VAL A 228 -6.79 -11.79 -6.53
CA VAL A 228 -5.71 -12.74 -6.33
C VAL A 228 -6.28 -14.13 -6.35
N LYS A 229 -5.92 -14.91 -7.37
CA LYS A 229 -6.30 -16.31 -7.55
C LYS A 229 -5.58 -17.19 -6.52
N GLY A 230 -6.10 -18.38 -6.28
CA GLY A 230 -5.57 -19.34 -5.29
C GLY A 230 -6.57 -19.62 -4.18
N ASP A 231 -6.52 -20.83 -3.64
CA ASP A 231 -7.39 -21.29 -2.57
C ASP A 231 -6.68 -21.16 -1.21
N ASP A 232 -7.41 -20.75 -0.19
CA ASP A 232 -6.89 -20.67 1.19
C ASP A 232 -6.39 -22.02 1.69
N SER A 233 -6.93 -23.14 1.19
CA SER A 233 -6.51 -24.50 1.53
C SER A 233 -5.08 -24.81 1.09
N GLU A 234 -4.59 -24.20 0.00
CA GLU A 234 -3.24 -24.45 -0.54
C GLU A 234 -2.13 -23.88 0.38
N TYR A 235 -2.46 -22.89 1.21
CA TYR A 235 -1.51 -22.17 2.06
C TYR A 235 -1.72 -22.37 3.55
N ASN A 236 -2.83 -23.02 3.97
CA ASN A 236 -3.16 -23.28 5.38
C ASN A 236 -2.33 -24.39 6.03
N ASP A 237 -1.62 -25.21 5.27
CA ASP A 237 -0.76 -26.27 5.83
C ASP A 237 0.49 -25.74 6.57
N GLN A 238 0.69 -24.41 6.59
CA GLN A 238 1.82 -23.77 7.29
C GLN A 238 1.41 -23.07 8.59
N SER A 239 0.41 -23.59 9.30
CA SER A 239 0.00 -23.14 10.65
C SER A 239 1.13 -23.20 11.71
N SER A 240 2.25 -23.83 11.41
CA SER A 240 3.39 -23.98 12.34
C SER A 240 4.19 -22.67 12.62
N LEU A 241 3.95 -21.60 11.88
CA LEU A 241 4.56 -20.29 12.18
C LEU A 241 3.63 -19.36 12.99
N ASN A 242 2.33 -19.70 13.06
CA ASN A 242 1.37 -18.97 13.89
C ASN A 242 1.41 -19.38 15.37
N ASP A 243 2.06 -20.49 15.70
CA ASP A 243 2.24 -20.94 17.09
C ASP A 243 3.12 -20.02 17.95
N PHE A 244 3.82 -19.05 17.33
CA PHE A 244 4.57 -18.03 18.09
C PHE A 244 3.71 -16.89 18.63
N THR A 245 2.45 -16.79 18.22
CA THR A 245 1.53 -15.74 18.70
C THR A 245 0.34 -16.33 19.44
N GLY A 246 0.47 -17.33 20.26
CA GLY A 246 -0.42 -17.77 21.34
C GLY A 246 -1.95 -17.78 21.17
N ASP A 247 -2.51 -17.30 20.08
CA ASP A 247 -3.93 -17.24 19.79
C ASP A 247 -4.29 -18.06 18.54
N SER A 248 -4.45 -19.36 18.74
CA SER A 248 -5.11 -20.21 17.76
C SER A 248 -6.60 -19.86 17.68
N VAL A 249 -6.95 -18.83 16.93
CA VAL A 249 -8.34 -18.59 16.54
C VAL A 249 -8.72 -19.67 15.52
N LYS A 250 -9.35 -20.74 16.01
CA LYS A 250 -10.05 -21.69 15.15
C LYS A 250 -11.18 -20.94 14.45
N ILE A 251 -10.98 -20.62 13.19
CA ILE A 251 -12.03 -20.06 12.33
C ILE A 251 -13.06 -21.19 12.11
N ASP A 252 -14.23 -21.03 12.69
CA ASP A 252 -15.36 -21.91 12.44
C ASP A 252 -15.96 -21.59 11.07
N PRO A 253 -15.79 -22.46 10.06
CA PRO A 253 -16.23 -22.20 8.69
C PRO A 253 -17.76 -22.08 8.56
N SER A 254 -18.52 -22.40 9.59
CA SER A 254 -19.99 -22.33 9.58
C SER A 254 -20.55 -20.91 9.79
N LYS A 255 -19.71 -19.93 10.12
CA LYS A 255 -20.13 -18.55 10.43
C LYS A 255 -19.91 -17.57 9.28
N ILE A 256 -19.45 -18.02 8.12
CA ILE A 256 -19.36 -17.20 6.92
C ILE A 256 -20.64 -17.40 6.12
N LYS A 257 -21.62 -16.53 6.34
CA LYS A 257 -22.81 -16.38 5.50
C LYS A 257 -22.78 -15.02 4.84
#